data_e22262cc13dd5ff371f5cfff84786c6d
#
_entry.id   e22262cc13dd5ff371f5cfff84786c6d
#
_cell.length_a   1.000
_cell.length_b   1.000
_cell.length_c   1.000
_cell.angle_alpha   90.00
_cell.angle_beta   90.00
_cell.angle_gamma   90.00
#
_symmetry.space_group_name_H-M   'P 1'
#
loop_
_entity.id
_entity.type
_entity.pdbx_description
1 polymer ?
#
loop_
_entity_poly.entity_id
_entity_poly.type
_entity_poly.pdbx_seq_one_letter_code
_entity_poly.pdbx_strand_id
1 'polypeptide(L)'
;IAQSARYLRQAKMMLDDAVDVPSQPDDSSTSQPDDSSNTITIGKQIVMQAASPEFMLHQLIGSYGFHGDTIDGIIESMSSQDGGIGKIWKSNEYMLCIDREKLLITPLKEMDNLQKERAFRLPEEGNYSLAGNTIIRIRHYPRTADFTPSKESHRITLDADQVSFPLTYRLTQQGDRFKPFGMKGTKLVSDYLTDRKRNYMEKM
;
A
#
# COMPACT_ATOMS: atom_id res chain seq x y z
N ILE A 1 21.87 27.58 25.09
CA ILE A 1 20.98 26.41 25.32
C ILE A 1 19.51 26.76 25.04
N ALA A 2 18.93 27.87 25.60
CA ALA A 2 17.52 28.23 25.37
C ALA A 2 17.20 28.58 23.90
N GLN A 3 18.14 29.24 23.20
CA GLN A 3 17.98 29.66 21.82
C GLN A 3 18.05 28.46 20.86
N SER A 4 18.93 27.51 21.11
CA SER A 4 19.01 26.25 20.34
C SER A 4 17.76 25.40 20.51
N ALA A 5 17.20 25.33 21.73
CA ALA A 5 15.93 24.63 21.98
C ALA A 5 14.73 25.29 21.26
N ARG A 6 14.77 26.62 21.10
CA ARG A 6 13.74 27.36 20.35
C ARG A 6 13.83 27.07 18.85
N TYR A 7 15.04 27.03 18.26
CA TYR A 7 15.24 26.70 16.86
C TYR A 7 14.86 25.25 16.55
N LEU A 8 15.17 24.31 17.47
CA LEU A 8 14.75 22.92 17.34
C LEU A 8 13.22 22.76 17.37
N ARG A 9 12.51 23.52 18.22
CA ARG A 9 11.03 23.52 18.23
C ARG A 9 10.45 24.10 16.94
N GLN A 10 11.02 25.19 16.43
CA GLN A 10 10.57 25.79 15.17
C GLN A 10 10.83 24.85 13.98
N ALA A 11 11.99 24.20 13.94
CA ALA A 11 12.29 23.19 12.93
C ALA A 11 11.30 22.02 13.01
N LYS A 12 10.96 21.57 14.23
CA LYS A 12 9.95 20.52 14.43
C LYS A 12 8.57 20.93 13.94
N MET A 13 8.11 22.13 14.24
CA MET A 13 6.83 22.64 13.74
C MET A 13 6.78 22.73 12.21
N MET A 14 7.88 23.17 11.58
CA MET A 14 7.99 23.19 10.11
C MET A 14 7.98 21.78 9.51
N LEU A 15 8.45 20.79 10.25
CA LEU A 15 8.45 19.38 9.86
C LEU A 15 7.07 18.75 10.00
N ASP A 16 6.37 19.05 11.09
CA ASP A 16 5.03 18.54 11.35
C ASP A 16 4.03 19.04 10.26
N ASP A 17 4.22 20.29 9.75
CA ASP A 17 3.45 20.85 8.64
C ASP A 17 3.79 20.21 7.26
N ALA A 18 4.96 19.59 7.12
CA ALA A 18 5.42 18.97 5.88
C ALA A 18 5.05 17.49 5.76
N VAL A 19 4.52 16.89 6.81
CA VAL A 19 4.06 15.50 6.86
C VAL A 19 2.55 15.48 6.69
N ASP A 20 2.07 14.87 5.61
CA ASP A 20 0.65 14.56 5.44
C ASP A 20 0.28 13.43 6.42
N VAL A 21 0.15 13.77 7.69
CA VAL A 21 -0.41 12.86 8.70
C VAL A 21 -1.93 12.91 8.52
N PRO A 22 -2.61 11.77 8.32
CA PRO A 22 -4.05 11.75 8.36
C PRO A 22 -4.49 12.27 9.74
N SER A 23 -5.02 13.48 9.80
CA SER A 23 -5.58 14.08 11.00
C SER A 23 -6.63 13.13 11.56
N GLN A 24 -6.63 12.93 12.88
CA GLN A 24 -7.76 12.29 13.54
C GLN A 24 -9.05 13.01 13.11
N PRO A 25 -10.16 12.30 12.92
CA PRO A 25 -11.39 12.90 12.41
C PRO A 25 -11.92 13.92 13.42
N ASP A 26 -11.77 15.20 13.12
CA ASP A 26 -12.62 16.22 13.66
C ASP A 26 -14.00 16.10 13.02
N ASP A 27 -14.99 15.95 13.88
CA ASP A 27 -16.41 15.81 13.59
C ASP A 27 -16.95 17.08 12.91
N SER A 28 -16.74 17.27 11.64
CA SER A 28 -17.62 18.08 10.76
C SER A 28 -16.98 18.32 9.38
N SER A 29 -17.27 17.51 8.40
CA SER A 29 -17.74 17.90 7.07
C SER A 29 -17.58 16.77 6.04
N THR A 30 -18.68 16.50 5.41
CA THR A 30 -18.98 15.61 4.32
C THR A 30 -17.98 15.75 3.15
N SER A 31 -17.07 14.80 3.02
CA SER A 31 -16.54 14.32 1.74
C SER A 31 -15.72 13.05 2.03
N GLN A 32 -16.18 11.91 1.52
CA GLN A 32 -15.52 10.62 1.70
C GLN A 32 -14.14 10.62 1.06
N PRO A 33 -13.08 10.27 1.79
CA PRO A 33 -11.93 9.60 1.21
C PRO A 33 -12.11 8.10 1.44
N ASP A 34 -12.23 7.35 0.37
CA ASP A 34 -11.99 5.92 0.31
C ASP A 34 -10.50 5.67 0.58
N ASP A 35 -10.11 5.59 1.82
CA ASP A 35 -8.95 4.78 2.20
C ASP A 35 -8.86 4.62 3.73
N SER A 36 -9.30 3.47 4.23
CA SER A 36 -9.22 3.08 5.65
C SER A 36 -7.86 2.48 6.03
N SER A 37 -6.77 2.88 5.38
CA SER A 37 -5.42 2.44 5.74
C SER A 37 -4.74 3.50 6.61
N ASN A 38 -4.37 3.17 7.85
CA ASN A 38 -3.52 3.98 8.73
C ASN A 38 -2.08 4.11 8.20
N THR A 39 -1.90 4.18 6.88
CA THR A 39 -0.60 4.30 6.25
C THR A 39 -0.16 5.74 6.20
N ILE A 40 0.97 6.03 6.84
CA ILE A 40 1.59 7.35 6.85
C ILE A 40 2.46 7.49 5.62
N THR A 41 2.36 8.62 4.95
CA THR A 41 3.09 8.91 3.72
C THR A 41 4.04 10.09 3.91
N ILE A 42 5.32 9.92 3.58
CA ILE A 42 6.36 10.96 3.65
C ILE A 42 6.98 11.13 2.27
N GLY A 43 7.01 12.36 1.74
CA GLY A 43 7.69 12.67 0.48
C GLY A 43 9.20 12.48 0.57
N LYS A 44 9.81 11.70 -0.33
CA LYS A 44 11.27 11.48 -0.35
C LYS A 44 12.06 12.78 -0.51
N GLN A 45 11.54 13.72 -1.30
CA GLN A 45 12.20 15.01 -1.54
C GLN A 45 12.36 15.83 -0.27
N ILE A 46 11.39 15.78 0.65
CA ILE A 46 11.47 16.48 1.94
C ILE A 46 12.70 16.05 2.72
N VAL A 47 12.96 14.73 2.71
CA VAL A 47 14.11 14.14 3.39
C VAL A 47 15.41 14.47 2.65
N MET A 48 15.46 14.21 1.34
CA MET A 48 16.68 14.30 0.55
C MET A 48 17.17 15.75 0.33
N GLN A 49 16.28 16.73 0.40
CA GLN A 49 16.63 18.16 0.27
C GLN A 49 16.96 18.82 1.62
N ALA A 50 16.83 18.11 2.73
CA ALA A 50 17.18 18.64 4.04
C ALA A 50 18.69 18.85 4.17
N ALA A 51 19.10 19.80 5.00
CA ALA A 51 20.51 20.06 5.33
C ALA A 51 21.20 18.84 5.97
N SER A 52 20.46 17.98 6.66
CA SER A 52 20.87 16.67 7.14
C SER A 52 19.71 15.69 6.92
N PRO A 53 19.75 14.89 5.84
CA PRO A 53 18.74 13.89 5.55
C PRO A 53 18.53 12.87 6.67
N GLU A 54 19.63 12.45 7.33
CA GLU A 54 19.62 11.49 8.44
C GLU A 54 18.84 12.06 9.64
N PHE A 55 19.15 13.31 10.02
CA PHE A 55 18.46 13.98 11.12
C PHE A 55 16.98 14.21 10.79
N MET A 56 16.68 14.67 9.57
CA MET A 56 15.32 14.86 9.08
C MET A 56 14.54 13.56 9.16
N LEU A 57 15.07 12.48 8.61
CA LEU A 57 14.42 11.19 8.61
C LEU A 57 14.22 10.68 10.03
N HIS A 58 15.22 10.81 10.91
CA HIS A 58 15.09 10.45 12.33
C HIS A 58 13.94 11.20 13.02
N GLN A 59 13.77 12.49 12.75
CA GLN A 59 12.67 13.27 13.32
C GLN A 59 11.31 12.78 12.83
N LEU A 60 11.20 12.41 11.55
CA LEU A 60 9.95 11.98 10.94
C LEU A 60 9.54 10.56 11.33
N ILE A 61 10.50 9.63 11.42
CA ILE A 61 10.19 8.21 11.60
C ILE A 61 10.68 7.59 12.91
N GLY A 62 11.39 8.35 13.74
CA GLY A 62 11.91 7.85 15.03
C GLY A 62 10.80 7.39 15.98
N SER A 63 9.66 8.09 16.00
CA SER A 63 8.48 7.72 16.81
C SER A 63 7.86 6.38 16.39
N TYR A 64 8.14 5.89 15.17
CA TYR A 64 7.70 4.59 14.66
C TYR A 64 8.72 3.48 14.89
N GLY A 65 9.77 3.76 15.69
CA GLY A 65 10.76 2.76 16.09
C GLY A 65 11.88 2.50 15.08
N PHE A 66 12.12 3.42 14.15
CA PHE A 66 13.24 3.35 13.21
C PHE A 66 14.38 4.26 13.68
N HIS A 67 15.53 3.67 14.01
CA HIS A 67 16.67 4.38 14.59
C HIS A 67 18.02 3.86 14.06
N GLY A 68 19.09 4.64 14.30
CA GLY A 68 20.49 4.24 14.07
C GLY A 68 20.71 3.71 12.65
N ASP A 69 21.36 2.57 12.53
CA ASP A 69 21.75 1.95 11.25
C ASP A 69 20.58 1.76 10.28
N THR A 70 19.34 1.66 10.78
CA THR A 70 18.15 1.60 9.94
C THR A 70 17.94 2.90 9.18
N ILE A 71 18.13 4.04 9.83
CA ILE A 71 18.04 5.37 9.19
C ILE A 71 19.08 5.48 8.08
N ASP A 72 20.33 5.11 8.39
CA ASP A 72 21.45 5.17 7.43
C ASP A 72 21.18 4.27 6.23
N GLY A 73 20.69 3.05 6.45
CA GLY A 73 20.33 2.11 5.40
C GLY A 73 19.16 2.60 4.51
N ILE A 74 18.18 3.33 5.06
CA ILE A 74 17.11 3.95 4.29
C ILE A 74 17.67 5.09 3.42
N ILE A 75 18.48 5.98 3.99
CA ILE A 75 19.12 7.10 3.26
C ILE A 75 20.00 6.57 2.13
N GLU A 76 20.88 5.60 2.41
CA GLU A 76 21.71 4.96 1.39
C GLU A 76 20.87 4.37 0.26
N SER A 77 19.78 3.70 0.61
CA SER A 77 18.88 3.13 -0.38
C SER A 77 18.15 4.18 -1.22
N MET A 78 17.70 5.27 -0.62
CA MET A 78 17.08 6.38 -1.36
C MET A 78 18.07 7.07 -2.30
N SER A 79 19.36 7.08 -1.95
CA SER A 79 20.45 7.66 -2.74
C SER A 79 20.94 6.73 -3.87
N SER A 80 20.53 5.46 -3.88
CA SER A 80 20.93 4.50 -4.92
C SER A 80 20.29 4.82 -6.27
N GLN A 81 20.85 4.26 -7.34
CA GLN A 81 20.42 4.53 -8.72
C GLN A 81 18.94 4.17 -8.98
N ASP A 82 18.45 3.12 -8.32
CA ASP A 82 17.04 2.69 -8.38
C ASP A 82 16.15 3.42 -7.36
N GLY A 83 16.74 4.33 -6.54
CA GLY A 83 16.04 5.06 -5.48
C GLY A 83 15.51 4.17 -4.38
N GLY A 84 15.99 2.92 -4.27
CA GLY A 84 15.61 1.94 -3.26
C GLY A 84 14.15 1.47 -3.36
N ILE A 85 13.51 1.63 -4.51
CA ILE A 85 12.09 1.31 -4.70
C ILE A 85 11.81 -0.15 -4.34
N GLY A 86 10.81 -0.36 -3.46
CA GLY A 86 10.40 -1.68 -3.00
C GLY A 86 11.21 -2.25 -1.84
N LYS A 87 12.28 -1.58 -1.38
CA LYS A 87 12.99 -1.98 -0.17
C LYS A 87 12.14 -1.72 1.07
N ILE A 88 12.31 -2.58 2.07
CA ILE A 88 11.47 -2.63 3.25
C ILE A 88 12.31 -2.72 4.50
N TRP A 89 11.89 -1.99 5.53
CA TRP A 89 12.40 -2.10 6.90
C TRP A 89 11.25 -2.35 7.86
N LYS A 90 11.54 -3.04 8.94
CA LYS A 90 10.55 -3.32 9.99
C LYS A 90 11.08 -2.84 11.33
N SER A 91 10.24 -2.16 12.08
CA SER A 91 10.39 -1.96 13.51
C SER A 91 9.54 -2.99 14.28
N ASN A 92 9.42 -2.82 15.59
CA ASN A 92 8.57 -3.71 16.39
C ASN A 92 7.08 -3.60 16.03
N GLU A 93 6.61 -2.43 15.59
CA GLU A 93 5.19 -2.15 15.38
C GLU A 93 4.86 -1.68 13.97
N TYR A 94 5.85 -1.26 13.18
CA TYR A 94 5.64 -0.67 11.86
C TYR A 94 6.54 -1.31 10.80
N MET A 95 6.06 -1.20 9.58
CA MET A 95 6.83 -1.48 8.37
C MET A 95 6.97 -0.19 7.56
N LEU A 96 8.18 0.10 7.11
CA LEU A 96 8.48 1.16 6.17
C LEU A 96 8.82 0.55 4.82
N CYS A 97 8.22 1.09 3.76
CA CYS A 97 8.51 0.72 2.38
C CYS A 97 8.89 1.98 1.58
N ILE A 98 9.95 1.88 0.77
CA ILE A 98 10.29 2.92 -0.20
C ILE A 98 9.47 2.70 -1.47
N ASP A 99 8.64 3.69 -1.82
CA ASP A 99 8.02 3.80 -3.14
C ASP A 99 8.79 4.86 -3.97
N ARG A 100 8.33 5.19 -5.17
CA ARG A 100 9.02 6.09 -6.12
C ARG A 100 9.32 7.45 -5.52
N GLU A 101 8.28 8.15 -5.09
CA GLU A 101 8.36 9.52 -4.59
C GLU A 101 8.14 9.61 -3.07
N LYS A 102 7.83 8.49 -2.42
CA LYS A 102 7.31 8.47 -1.06
C LYS A 102 7.91 7.34 -0.23
N LEU A 103 7.95 7.56 1.08
CA LEU A 103 8.11 6.52 2.10
C LEU A 103 6.72 6.20 2.64
N LEU A 104 6.38 4.93 2.74
CA LEU A 104 5.10 4.46 3.25
C LEU A 104 5.35 3.73 4.57
N ILE A 105 4.70 4.16 5.64
CA ILE A 105 4.83 3.55 6.97
C ILE A 105 3.46 3.00 7.36
N THR A 106 3.40 1.69 7.62
CA THR A 106 2.16 0.98 7.92
C THR A 106 2.31 0.18 9.21
N PRO A 107 1.32 0.20 10.11
CA PRO A 107 1.32 -0.65 11.30
C PRO A 107 1.34 -2.14 10.94
N LEU A 108 2.23 -2.92 11.57
CA LEU A 108 2.33 -4.38 11.35
C LEU A 108 1.05 -5.11 11.75
N LYS A 109 0.31 -4.62 12.75
CA LYS A 109 -0.98 -5.19 13.16
C LYS A 109 -2.01 -5.21 12.03
N GLU A 110 -2.02 -4.19 11.18
CA GLU A 110 -2.92 -4.16 10.03
C GLU A 110 -2.54 -5.22 8.99
N MET A 111 -1.25 -5.39 8.76
CA MET A 111 -0.74 -6.43 7.86
C MET A 111 -1.02 -7.83 8.38
N ASP A 112 -0.86 -8.06 9.69
CA ASP A 112 -1.18 -9.35 10.32
C ASP A 112 -2.68 -9.67 10.24
N ASN A 113 -3.55 -8.67 10.35
CA ASN A 113 -4.98 -8.86 10.19
C ASN A 113 -5.34 -9.25 8.75
N LEU A 114 -4.75 -8.59 7.76
CA LEU A 114 -4.90 -8.97 6.34
C LEU A 114 -4.37 -10.39 6.07
N GLN A 115 -3.30 -10.81 6.75
CA GLN A 115 -2.73 -12.15 6.59
C GLN A 115 -3.49 -13.24 7.34
N LYS A 116 -4.16 -12.93 8.45
CA LYS A 116 -4.94 -13.91 9.23
C LYS A 116 -6.19 -14.39 8.50
N GLU A 117 -6.79 -13.53 7.70
CA GLU A 117 -7.90 -13.89 6.83
C GLU A 117 -7.41 -14.49 5.50
N ARG A 118 -6.71 -15.63 5.59
CA ARG A 118 -5.93 -16.20 4.48
C ARG A 118 -6.74 -16.60 3.25
N ALA A 119 -8.00 -16.95 3.39
CA ALA A 119 -8.85 -17.31 2.27
C ALA A 119 -10.33 -17.31 2.65
N PHE A 120 -11.16 -16.67 1.82
CA PHE A 120 -12.61 -16.73 1.92
C PHE A 120 -13.15 -17.65 0.84
N ARG A 121 -14.04 -18.55 1.21
CA ARG A 121 -14.78 -19.36 0.25
C ARG A 121 -16.06 -18.64 -0.12
N LEU A 122 -16.27 -18.47 -1.41
CA LEU A 122 -17.42 -17.84 -2.02
C LEU A 122 -18.21 -18.96 -2.71
N PRO A 123 -19.23 -19.53 -2.02
CA PRO A 123 -19.83 -20.79 -2.45
C PRO A 123 -20.64 -20.67 -3.73
N GLU A 124 -21.20 -19.50 -4.02
CA GLU A 124 -22.11 -19.27 -5.14
C GLU A 124 -22.12 -17.81 -5.56
N GLU A 125 -23.01 -17.43 -6.44
CA GLU A 125 -23.29 -16.03 -6.73
C GLU A 125 -23.88 -15.31 -5.52
N GLY A 126 -23.52 -14.05 -5.33
CA GLY A 126 -24.00 -13.30 -4.17
C GLY A 126 -23.24 -12.01 -3.87
N ASN A 127 -23.56 -11.43 -2.73
CA ASN A 127 -22.84 -10.32 -2.13
C ASN A 127 -22.16 -10.81 -0.87
N TYR A 128 -20.87 -10.56 -0.75
CA TYR A 128 -20.05 -10.98 0.37
C TYR A 128 -19.37 -9.76 0.98
N SER A 129 -19.59 -9.55 2.27
CA SER A 129 -18.87 -8.55 3.05
C SER A 129 -17.69 -9.22 3.72
N LEU A 130 -16.50 -8.75 3.41
CA LEU A 130 -15.24 -9.21 4.00
C LEU A 130 -14.74 -8.19 5.02
N ALA A 131 -13.75 -8.56 5.82
CA ALA A 131 -13.11 -7.62 6.72
C ALA A 131 -12.51 -6.42 5.97
N GLY A 132 -12.30 -5.31 6.66
CA GLY A 132 -11.78 -4.09 6.04
C GLY A 132 -12.74 -3.40 5.08
N ASN A 133 -14.06 -3.57 5.29
CA ASN A 133 -15.11 -2.92 4.47
C ASN A 133 -15.12 -3.33 3.00
N THR A 134 -14.46 -4.43 2.64
CA THR A 134 -14.43 -4.95 1.26
C THR A 134 -15.74 -5.67 0.94
N ILE A 135 -16.38 -5.30 -0.16
CA ILE A 135 -17.59 -5.96 -0.66
C ILE A 135 -17.28 -6.64 -2.00
N ILE A 136 -17.48 -7.96 -2.06
CA ILE A 136 -17.37 -8.73 -3.31
C ILE A 136 -18.78 -9.04 -3.80
N ARG A 137 -19.06 -8.71 -5.05
CA ARG A 137 -20.31 -9.03 -5.72
C ARG A 137 -20.06 -9.96 -6.88
N ILE A 138 -20.66 -11.14 -6.86
CA ILE A 138 -20.56 -12.13 -7.93
C ILE A 138 -21.91 -12.22 -8.63
N ARG A 139 -21.90 -12.04 -9.94
CA ARG A 139 -23.09 -12.11 -10.80
C ARG A 139 -22.78 -12.87 -12.07
N HIS A 140 -23.72 -13.66 -12.52
CA HIS A 140 -23.69 -14.32 -13.81
C HIS A 140 -24.64 -13.60 -14.77
N TYR A 141 -24.17 -13.34 -15.97
CA TYR A 141 -24.95 -12.72 -17.04
C TYR A 141 -24.78 -13.52 -18.34
N PRO A 142 -25.85 -13.72 -19.10
CA PRO A 142 -25.72 -14.31 -20.42
C PRO A 142 -24.89 -13.38 -21.31
N ARG A 143 -23.99 -13.97 -22.11
CA ARG A 143 -23.19 -13.21 -23.06
C ARG A 143 -24.07 -12.79 -24.24
N THR A 144 -24.21 -11.48 -24.43
CA THR A 144 -24.85 -10.88 -25.61
C THR A 144 -23.82 -10.64 -26.72
N ALA A 145 -24.31 -10.42 -27.97
CA ALA A 145 -23.43 -10.16 -29.11
C ALA A 145 -22.57 -8.88 -28.91
N ASP A 146 -23.12 -7.88 -28.19
CA ASP A 146 -22.45 -6.60 -27.92
C ASP A 146 -21.64 -6.60 -26.62
N PHE A 147 -21.46 -7.77 -26.00
CA PHE A 147 -20.76 -7.86 -24.72
C PHE A 147 -19.30 -7.43 -24.83
N THR A 148 -18.90 -6.48 -24.00
CA THR A 148 -17.51 -6.04 -23.85
C THR A 148 -17.08 -6.17 -22.38
N PRO A 149 -15.94 -6.86 -22.10
CA PRO A 149 -15.41 -6.93 -20.73
C PRO A 149 -15.17 -5.55 -20.13
N SER A 150 -15.55 -5.36 -18.86
CA SER A 150 -15.28 -4.11 -18.17
C SER A 150 -13.78 -3.83 -18.08
N LYS A 151 -13.42 -2.56 -18.25
CA LYS A 151 -12.04 -2.06 -18.04
C LYS A 151 -11.85 -1.38 -16.69
N GLU A 152 -12.89 -1.35 -15.87
CA GLU A 152 -12.85 -0.74 -14.53
C GLU A 152 -11.95 -1.57 -13.60
N SER A 153 -11.11 -0.90 -12.82
CA SER A 153 -10.10 -1.55 -11.97
C SER A 153 -10.71 -2.40 -10.84
N HIS A 154 -11.94 -2.08 -10.42
CA HIS A 154 -12.66 -2.80 -9.38
C HIS A 154 -13.59 -3.91 -9.91
N ARG A 155 -13.60 -4.17 -11.21
CA ARG A 155 -14.46 -5.18 -11.84
C ARG A 155 -13.63 -6.18 -12.63
N ILE A 156 -13.89 -7.47 -12.38
CA ILE A 156 -13.29 -8.58 -13.11
C ILE A 156 -14.40 -9.28 -13.89
N THR A 157 -14.15 -9.58 -15.16
CA THR A 157 -15.02 -10.36 -16.00
C THR A 157 -14.34 -11.69 -16.33
N LEU A 158 -15.03 -12.79 -16.05
CA LEU A 158 -14.55 -14.13 -16.27
C LEU A 158 -15.56 -14.89 -17.16
N ASP A 159 -15.06 -15.89 -17.89
CA ASP A 159 -15.90 -16.82 -18.63
C ASP A 159 -16.53 -17.81 -17.66
N ALA A 160 -17.86 -17.80 -17.54
CA ALA A 160 -18.59 -18.63 -16.57
C ALA A 160 -18.38 -20.13 -16.82
N ASP A 161 -18.19 -20.56 -18.06
CA ASP A 161 -17.92 -21.97 -18.40
C ASP A 161 -16.57 -22.46 -17.91
N GLN A 162 -15.66 -21.53 -17.58
CA GLN A 162 -14.31 -21.81 -17.04
C GLN A 162 -14.24 -21.62 -15.52
N VAL A 163 -15.34 -21.25 -14.86
CA VAL A 163 -15.39 -20.94 -13.42
C VAL A 163 -16.22 -21.98 -12.69
N SER A 164 -15.63 -22.60 -11.68
CA SER A 164 -16.31 -23.56 -10.82
C SER A 164 -16.43 -23.03 -9.39
N PHE A 165 -17.62 -23.07 -8.82
CA PHE A 165 -17.83 -22.78 -7.41
C PHE A 165 -17.46 -23.99 -6.51
N PRO A 166 -16.98 -23.72 -5.29
CA PRO A 166 -16.79 -22.43 -4.64
C PRO A 166 -15.53 -21.72 -5.15
N LEU A 167 -15.62 -20.39 -5.31
CA LEU A 167 -14.44 -19.58 -5.55
C LEU A 167 -13.66 -19.36 -4.27
N THR A 168 -12.37 -19.07 -4.40
CA THR A 168 -11.51 -18.70 -3.29
C THR A 168 -10.99 -17.29 -3.50
N TYR A 169 -11.31 -16.40 -2.59
CA TYR A 169 -10.70 -15.07 -2.50
C TYR A 169 -9.60 -15.08 -1.45
N ARG A 170 -8.40 -14.70 -1.81
CA ARG A 170 -7.22 -14.66 -0.93
C ARG A 170 -6.20 -13.63 -1.39
N LEU A 171 -5.29 -13.28 -0.49
CA LEU A 171 -4.11 -12.50 -0.85
C LEU A 171 -3.22 -13.26 -1.83
N THR A 172 -2.47 -12.49 -2.61
CA THR A 172 -1.50 -13.01 -3.57
C THR A 172 -0.41 -13.81 -2.87
N GLN A 173 -0.02 -14.94 -3.44
CA GLN A 173 1.07 -15.77 -2.97
C GLN A 173 2.22 -15.78 -3.98
N GLN A 174 3.43 -16.06 -3.48
CA GLN A 174 4.58 -16.21 -4.36
C GLN A 174 4.34 -17.36 -5.36
N GLY A 175 4.59 -17.07 -6.62
CA GLY A 175 4.39 -18.04 -7.70
C GLY A 175 3.00 -18.03 -8.34
N ASP A 176 2.07 -17.24 -7.84
CA ASP A 176 0.74 -17.11 -8.45
C ASP A 176 0.83 -16.65 -9.89
N ARG A 177 0.09 -17.34 -10.75
CA ARG A 177 0.04 -17.11 -12.18
C ARG A 177 -1.39 -17.01 -12.68
N PHE A 178 -1.58 -16.20 -13.70
CA PHE A 178 -2.85 -16.11 -14.41
C PHE A 178 -2.61 -15.92 -15.92
N LYS A 179 -3.63 -16.07 -16.70
CA LYS A 179 -3.60 -15.79 -18.14
C LYS A 179 -4.27 -14.43 -18.39
N PRO A 180 -3.48 -13.37 -18.68
CA PRO A 180 -4.05 -12.07 -19.00
C PRO A 180 -4.92 -12.14 -20.26
N PHE A 181 -5.97 -11.35 -20.30
CA PHE A 181 -6.85 -11.26 -21.46
C PHE A 181 -6.05 -10.89 -22.74
N GLY A 182 -6.26 -11.64 -23.82
CA GLY A 182 -5.55 -11.44 -25.08
C GLY A 182 -4.16 -12.11 -25.18
N MET A 183 -3.64 -12.70 -24.10
CA MET A 183 -2.36 -13.41 -24.11
C MET A 183 -2.53 -14.92 -24.32
N LYS A 184 -1.60 -15.52 -25.05
CA LYS A 184 -1.56 -17.00 -25.24
C LYS A 184 -0.96 -17.72 -24.03
N GLY A 185 -0.02 -17.08 -23.31
CA GLY A 185 0.71 -17.64 -22.17
C GLY A 185 0.18 -17.15 -20.82
N THR A 186 0.77 -17.70 -19.75
CA THR A 186 0.53 -17.26 -18.37
C THR A 186 1.61 -16.27 -17.92
N LYS A 187 1.27 -15.38 -17.00
CA LYS A 187 2.16 -14.40 -16.39
C LYS A 187 2.12 -14.53 -14.87
N LEU A 188 3.25 -14.31 -14.20
CA LEU A 188 3.25 -14.18 -12.75
C LEU A 188 2.44 -12.94 -12.34
N VAL A 189 1.67 -13.04 -11.26
CA VAL A 189 0.93 -11.91 -10.71
C VAL A 189 1.89 -10.82 -10.26
N SER A 190 3.01 -11.19 -9.62
CA SER A 190 4.07 -10.26 -9.23
C SER A 190 4.62 -9.43 -10.39
N ASP A 191 4.91 -10.07 -11.53
CA ASP A 191 5.42 -9.40 -12.73
C ASP A 191 4.38 -8.46 -13.32
N TYR A 192 3.12 -8.92 -13.37
CA TYR A 192 2.01 -8.11 -13.85
C TYR A 192 1.81 -6.84 -13.03
N LEU A 193 1.86 -6.96 -11.71
CA LEU A 193 1.71 -5.82 -10.79
C LEU A 193 2.94 -4.87 -10.88
N THR A 194 4.14 -5.43 -11.09
CA THR A 194 5.36 -4.66 -11.30
C THR A 194 5.29 -3.84 -12.58
N ASP A 195 4.87 -4.44 -13.70
CA ASP A 195 4.70 -3.75 -14.98
C ASP A 195 3.65 -2.63 -14.89
N ARG A 196 2.63 -2.80 -14.06
CA ARG A 196 1.63 -1.78 -13.76
C ARG A 196 2.10 -0.76 -12.70
N LYS A 197 3.35 -0.86 -12.30
CA LYS A 197 3.97 0.07 -11.35
C LYS A 197 3.26 0.11 -9.99
N ARG A 198 2.65 -0.99 -9.56
CA ARG A 198 2.05 -1.08 -8.23
C ARG A 198 3.14 -1.07 -7.16
N ASN A 199 2.89 -0.34 -6.07
CA ASN A 199 3.80 -0.32 -4.92
C ASN A 199 3.75 -1.65 -4.14
N TYR A 200 4.62 -1.79 -3.14
CA TYR A 200 4.68 -3.03 -2.36
C TYR A 200 3.37 -3.33 -1.63
N MET A 201 2.73 -2.30 -1.06
CA MET A 201 1.46 -2.47 -0.32
C MET A 201 0.32 -2.91 -1.23
N GLU A 202 0.27 -2.39 -2.46
CA GLU A 202 -0.72 -2.78 -3.47
C GLU A 202 -0.48 -4.17 -4.07
N LYS A 203 0.70 -4.78 -3.82
CA LYS A 203 1.04 -6.13 -4.29
C LYS A 203 0.69 -7.22 -3.28
N MET A 204 0.45 -6.85 -2.03
CA MET A 204 0.02 -7.74 -0.96
C MET A 204 -1.48 -7.95 -0.94
#